data_baf073d7afcfd76858fd2d150b105251
#
_entry.id   baf073d7afcfd76858fd2d150b105251
#
_cell.length_a   1.000
_cell.length_b   1.000
_cell.length_c   1.000
_cell.angle_alpha   90.00
_cell.angle_beta   90.00
_cell.angle_gamma   90.00
#
_symmetry.space_group_name_H-M   'P 1'
#
loop_
_entity.id
_entity.type
_entity.pdbx_description
1 polymer ?
#
loop_
_entity_poly.entity_id
_entity_poly.type
_entity_poly.pdbx_seq_one_letter_code
_entity_poly.pdbx_strand_id
1 'polypeptide(L)'
;MAVSQKEIEFNFNEDKMRLKIRALEKELEKVQLGGGKKRIDKLHSAGKLTARERIKQLLDKGAEIQEIGAFAGHGMYAEYGGCPSGGVVVVIGVVSGRRCVVVANDATVKAGAWFPITGKKNLRAQEIAMENHLPII
;
A
#
# COMPACT_ATOMS: atom_id res chain seq x y z
N MET A 1 -21.22 22.77 34.65
CA MET A 1 -21.81 23.25 33.38
C MET A 1 -22.43 22.06 32.68
N ALA A 2 -23.66 22.17 32.20
CA ALA A 2 -24.29 21.07 31.45
C ALA A 2 -23.68 21.00 30.05
N VAL A 3 -23.22 19.80 29.65
CA VAL A 3 -22.73 19.53 28.31
C VAL A 3 -23.87 19.73 27.33
N SER A 4 -23.67 20.50 26.28
CA SER A 4 -24.71 20.76 25.28
C SER A 4 -25.01 19.50 24.45
N GLN A 5 -26.23 19.36 23.95
CA GLN A 5 -26.63 18.24 23.11
C GLN A 5 -25.75 18.14 21.84
N LYS A 6 -25.30 19.28 21.31
CA LYS A 6 -24.35 19.34 20.17
C LYS A 6 -22.97 18.78 20.51
N GLU A 7 -22.47 19.02 21.72
CA GLU A 7 -21.17 18.46 22.17
C GLU A 7 -21.24 16.94 22.36
N ILE A 8 -22.38 16.44 22.87
CA ILE A 8 -22.61 14.98 22.99
C ILE A 8 -22.63 14.33 21.62
N GLU A 9 -23.34 14.91 20.66
CA GLU A 9 -23.43 14.41 19.30
C GLU A 9 -22.06 14.47 18.58
N PHE A 10 -21.31 15.55 18.75
CA PHE A 10 -19.95 15.69 18.21
C PHE A 10 -19.03 14.60 18.76
N ASN A 11 -18.99 14.40 20.08
CA ASN A 11 -18.15 13.38 20.73
C ASN A 11 -18.53 11.97 20.27
N PHE A 12 -19.83 11.68 20.14
CA PHE A 12 -20.30 10.40 19.62
C PHE A 12 -19.84 10.15 18.17
N ASN A 13 -19.92 11.17 17.31
CA ASN A 13 -19.47 11.07 15.93
C ASN A 13 -17.95 10.94 15.83
N GLU A 14 -17.20 11.63 16.69
CA GLU A 14 -15.74 11.50 16.78
C GLU A 14 -15.34 10.09 17.19
N ASP A 15 -15.93 9.53 18.24
CA ASP A 15 -15.64 8.16 18.69
C ASP A 15 -15.97 7.13 17.62
N LYS A 16 -17.10 7.28 16.94
CA LYS A 16 -17.51 6.41 15.83
C LYS A 16 -16.51 6.47 14.66
N MET A 17 -16.01 7.66 14.35
CA MET A 17 -15.00 7.84 13.31
C MET A 17 -13.66 7.23 13.72
N ARG A 18 -13.21 7.44 14.95
CA ARG A 18 -11.98 6.82 15.51
C ARG A 18 -12.01 5.29 15.42
N LEU A 19 -13.15 4.67 15.72
CA LEU A 19 -13.31 3.22 15.60
C LEU A 19 -13.17 2.74 14.15
N LYS A 20 -13.75 3.47 13.20
CA LYS A 20 -13.64 3.16 11.75
C LYS A 20 -12.19 3.31 11.26
N ILE A 21 -11.50 4.37 11.67
CA ILE A 21 -10.09 4.60 11.32
C ILE A 21 -9.23 3.45 11.85
N ARG A 22 -9.37 3.06 13.11
CA ARG A 22 -8.63 1.93 13.69
C ARG A 22 -8.89 0.62 12.96
N ALA A 23 -10.13 0.38 12.53
CA ALA A 23 -10.46 -0.81 11.74
C ALA A 23 -9.75 -0.79 10.38
N LEU A 24 -9.74 0.38 9.71
CA LEU A 24 -9.03 0.58 8.44
C LEU A 24 -7.52 0.40 8.59
N GLU A 25 -6.92 0.96 9.64
CA GLU A 25 -5.49 0.82 9.94
C GLU A 25 -5.08 -0.66 10.12
N LYS A 26 -5.88 -1.44 10.85
CA LYS A 26 -5.64 -2.89 11.01
C LYS A 26 -5.70 -3.65 9.67
N GLU A 27 -6.62 -3.29 8.80
CA GLU A 27 -6.68 -3.90 7.46
C GLU A 27 -5.48 -3.46 6.60
N LEU A 28 -5.05 -2.20 6.72
CA LEU A 28 -3.85 -1.70 6.04
C LEU A 28 -2.59 -2.45 6.48
N GLU A 29 -2.42 -2.69 7.79
CA GLU A 29 -1.31 -3.50 8.32
C GLU A 29 -1.28 -4.90 7.69
N LYS A 30 -2.44 -5.55 7.55
CA LYS A 30 -2.54 -6.86 6.88
C LYS A 30 -2.13 -6.79 5.41
N VAL A 31 -2.61 -5.77 4.70
CA VAL A 31 -2.25 -5.54 3.30
C VAL A 31 -0.74 -5.31 3.14
N GLN A 32 -0.13 -4.58 4.07
CA GLN A 32 1.31 -4.31 4.05
C GLN A 32 2.19 -5.55 4.26
N LEU A 33 1.65 -6.60 4.88
CA LEU A 33 2.32 -7.90 4.97
C LEU A 33 2.37 -8.68 3.65
N GLY A 34 1.73 -8.16 2.59
CA GLY A 34 1.70 -8.81 1.28
C GLY A 34 1.23 -10.26 1.34
N GLY A 35 2.05 -11.20 0.91
CA GLY A 35 1.76 -12.63 0.97
C GLY A 35 1.86 -13.26 2.37
N GLY A 36 2.11 -12.46 3.42
CA GLY A 36 2.17 -12.87 4.81
C GLY A 36 3.58 -13.23 5.30
N LYS A 37 3.73 -13.25 6.63
CA LYS A 37 5.02 -13.41 7.31
C LYS A 37 5.82 -14.63 6.81
N LYS A 38 5.18 -15.78 6.66
CA LYS A 38 5.85 -17.01 6.21
C LYS A 38 6.54 -16.85 4.84
N ARG A 39 5.91 -16.11 3.92
CA ARG A 39 6.48 -15.84 2.59
C ARG A 39 7.57 -14.79 2.63
N ILE A 40 7.44 -13.80 3.51
CA ILE A 40 8.47 -12.81 3.78
C ILE A 40 9.72 -13.50 4.34
N ASP A 41 9.57 -14.34 5.37
CA ASP A 41 10.68 -15.08 5.98
C ASP A 41 11.40 -15.98 4.94
N LYS A 42 10.64 -16.65 4.07
CA LYS A 42 11.20 -17.42 2.96
C LYS A 42 11.99 -16.55 1.97
N LEU A 43 11.50 -15.35 1.67
CA LEU A 43 12.18 -14.40 0.79
C LEU A 43 13.50 -13.93 1.42
N HIS A 44 13.48 -13.57 2.70
CA HIS A 44 14.66 -13.16 3.46
C HIS A 44 15.68 -14.29 3.59
N SER A 45 15.26 -15.53 3.85
CA SER A 45 16.17 -16.67 3.90
C SER A 45 16.89 -16.96 2.56
N ALA A 46 16.30 -16.50 1.47
CA ALA A 46 16.93 -16.53 0.15
C ALA A 46 17.78 -15.28 -0.17
N GLY A 47 18.05 -14.42 0.83
CA GLY A 47 18.83 -13.20 0.67
C GLY A 47 18.13 -12.09 -0.13
N LYS A 48 16.81 -12.17 -0.27
CA LYS A 48 16.02 -11.21 -1.07
C LYS A 48 15.19 -10.29 -0.18
N LEU A 49 14.95 -9.08 -0.64
CA LEU A 49 14.12 -8.08 0.02
C LEU A 49 12.69 -8.11 -0.52
N THR A 50 11.73 -7.74 0.33
CA THR A 50 10.35 -7.49 -0.08
C THR A 50 10.26 -6.25 -1.00
N ALA A 51 9.14 -6.11 -1.72
CA ALA A 51 8.89 -4.92 -2.53
C ALA A 51 9.01 -3.62 -1.73
N ARG A 52 8.43 -3.57 -0.53
CA ARG A 52 8.47 -2.40 0.35
C ARG A 52 9.86 -2.07 0.86
N GLU A 53 10.65 -3.07 1.20
CA GLU A 53 12.05 -2.90 1.61
C GLU A 53 12.92 -2.38 0.46
N ARG A 54 12.73 -2.89 -0.75
CA ARG A 54 13.43 -2.40 -1.95
C ARG A 54 13.07 -0.94 -2.23
N ILE A 55 11.80 -0.57 -2.17
CA ILE A 55 11.34 0.81 -2.31
C ILE A 55 12.01 1.71 -1.25
N LYS A 56 12.00 1.27 0.02
CA LYS A 56 12.63 2.02 1.12
C LYS A 56 14.14 2.25 0.92
N GLN A 57 14.84 1.29 0.30
CA GLN A 57 16.25 1.45 -0.04
C GLN A 57 16.50 2.37 -1.23
N LEU A 58 15.56 2.41 -2.18
CA LEU A 58 15.67 3.25 -3.37
C LEU A 58 15.40 4.73 -3.06
N LEU A 59 14.46 5.02 -2.18
CA LEU A 59 14.03 6.38 -1.87
C LEU A 59 15.03 7.11 -0.99
N ASP A 60 15.12 8.42 -1.16
CA ASP A 60 15.94 9.29 -0.34
C ASP A 60 15.50 9.23 1.13
N LYS A 61 16.45 9.23 2.04
CA LYS A 61 16.18 9.14 3.49
C LYS A 61 15.39 10.36 3.96
N GLY A 62 14.32 10.12 4.71
CA GLY A 62 13.46 11.18 5.26
C GLY A 62 12.49 11.80 4.24
N ALA A 63 12.50 11.36 2.99
CA ALA A 63 11.53 11.80 2.01
C ALA A 63 10.13 11.27 2.32
N GLU A 64 9.12 12.08 2.04
CA GLU A 64 7.72 11.69 2.11
C GLU A 64 7.41 10.60 1.09
N ILE A 65 6.67 9.58 1.52
CA ILE A 65 6.26 8.45 0.68
C ILE A 65 4.74 8.41 0.67
N GLN A 66 4.16 8.47 -0.53
CA GLN A 66 2.73 8.30 -0.75
C GLN A 66 2.47 6.99 -1.48
N GLU A 67 1.86 6.01 -0.82
CA GLU A 67 1.44 4.77 -1.45
C GLU A 67 0.13 4.96 -2.21
N ILE A 68 0.07 4.46 -3.44
CA ILE A 68 -1.09 4.53 -4.33
C ILE A 68 -1.78 3.16 -4.36
N GLY A 69 -3.09 3.16 -4.09
CA GLY A 69 -3.92 1.96 -4.23
C GLY A 69 -3.49 0.81 -3.32
N ALA A 70 -3.19 1.07 -2.04
CA ALA A 70 -2.82 0.05 -1.07
C ALA A 70 -3.88 -1.06 -0.95
N PHE A 71 -5.17 -0.72 -1.05
CA PHE A 71 -6.29 -1.64 -1.01
C PHE A 71 -6.71 -2.23 -2.37
N ALA A 72 -5.94 -2.01 -3.43
CA ALA A 72 -6.21 -2.65 -4.71
C ALA A 72 -6.24 -4.18 -4.57
N GLY A 73 -7.29 -4.83 -5.07
CA GLY A 73 -7.49 -6.27 -4.94
C GLY A 73 -7.95 -6.76 -3.56
N HIS A 74 -8.24 -5.83 -2.62
CA HIS A 74 -8.75 -6.20 -1.30
C HIS A 74 -10.08 -6.96 -1.40
N GLY A 75 -10.17 -8.13 -0.73
CA GLY A 75 -11.34 -9.02 -0.81
C GLY A 75 -11.51 -9.78 -2.13
N MET A 76 -10.58 -9.61 -3.10
CA MET A 76 -10.61 -10.32 -4.37
C MET A 76 -9.65 -11.52 -4.37
N TYR A 77 -9.90 -12.49 -5.25
CA TYR A 77 -9.04 -13.66 -5.49
C TYR A 77 -8.82 -14.53 -4.24
N ALA A 78 -9.84 -14.69 -3.39
CA ALA A 78 -9.76 -15.50 -2.18
C ALA A 78 -9.37 -16.96 -2.47
N GLU A 79 -9.82 -17.51 -3.58
CA GLU A 79 -9.52 -18.87 -4.09
C GLU A 79 -8.03 -19.08 -4.38
N TYR A 80 -7.28 -17.99 -4.62
CA TYR A 80 -5.82 -18.00 -4.84
C TYR A 80 -5.02 -17.52 -3.62
N GLY A 81 -5.69 -17.28 -2.50
CA GLY A 81 -5.07 -16.74 -1.28
C GLY A 81 -4.99 -15.23 -1.23
N GLY A 82 -5.81 -14.54 -2.05
CA GLY A 82 -5.89 -13.08 -2.12
C GLY A 82 -4.82 -12.43 -2.99
N CYS A 83 -4.99 -11.14 -3.23
CA CYS A 83 -4.05 -10.32 -3.99
C CYS A 83 -3.84 -8.96 -3.30
N PRO A 84 -3.22 -8.95 -2.10
CA PRO A 84 -3.01 -7.71 -1.34
C PRO A 84 -2.21 -6.70 -2.16
N SER A 85 -2.64 -5.43 -2.09
CA SER A 85 -2.07 -4.32 -2.88
C SER A 85 -2.06 -4.55 -4.41
N GLY A 86 -2.91 -5.48 -4.90
CA GLY A 86 -2.92 -5.87 -6.31
C GLY A 86 -1.64 -6.61 -6.76
N GLY A 87 -0.87 -7.20 -5.84
CA GLY A 87 0.39 -7.89 -6.13
C GLY A 87 1.53 -6.97 -6.56
N VAL A 88 1.34 -5.65 -6.47
CA VAL A 88 2.34 -4.64 -6.84
C VAL A 88 2.22 -3.42 -5.92
N VAL A 89 3.33 -2.97 -5.38
CA VAL A 89 3.41 -1.76 -4.57
C VAL A 89 3.75 -0.59 -5.47
N VAL A 90 2.91 0.45 -5.43
CA VAL A 90 3.11 1.70 -6.18
C VAL A 90 3.23 2.84 -5.19
N VAL A 91 4.30 3.61 -5.29
CA VAL A 91 4.51 4.80 -4.45
C VAL A 91 4.93 6.00 -5.27
N ILE A 92 4.60 7.19 -4.78
CA ILE A 92 5.25 8.44 -5.18
C ILE A 92 6.25 8.77 -4.08
N GLY A 93 7.50 8.97 -4.46
CA GLY A 93 8.59 9.28 -3.54
C GLY A 93 9.71 10.05 -4.22
N VAL A 94 10.78 10.34 -3.49
CA VAL A 94 11.93 11.07 -4.02
C VAL A 94 13.10 10.12 -4.19
N VAL A 95 13.71 10.12 -5.37
CA VAL A 95 14.90 9.34 -5.73
C VAL A 95 15.95 10.31 -6.24
N SER A 96 17.08 10.41 -5.54
CA SER A 96 18.18 11.33 -5.88
C SER A 96 17.71 12.78 -6.09
N GLY A 97 16.86 13.26 -5.17
CA GLY A 97 16.33 14.63 -5.19
C GLY A 97 15.16 14.85 -6.17
N ARG A 98 14.75 13.83 -6.94
CA ARG A 98 13.68 13.94 -7.93
C ARG A 98 12.46 13.10 -7.54
N ARG A 99 11.29 13.71 -7.59
CA ARG A 99 10.02 12.99 -7.36
C ARG A 99 9.76 12.03 -8.52
N CYS A 100 9.47 10.77 -8.17
CA CYS A 100 9.23 9.68 -9.12
C CYS A 100 8.03 8.85 -8.70
N VAL A 101 7.41 8.18 -9.66
CA VAL A 101 6.52 7.03 -9.40
C VAL A 101 7.40 5.79 -9.39
N VAL A 102 7.32 4.99 -8.32
CA VAL A 102 8.05 3.72 -8.19
C VAL A 102 7.06 2.57 -8.15
N VAL A 103 7.28 1.57 -8.99
CA VAL A 103 6.42 0.38 -9.13
C VAL A 103 7.25 -0.86 -8.82
N ALA A 104 6.88 -1.58 -7.77
CA ALA A 104 7.61 -2.78 -7.35
C ALA A 104 6.68 -3.99 -7.25
N ASN A 105 6.93 -5.00 -8.06
CA ASN A 105 6.22 -6.28 -7.99
C ASN A 105 6.50 -6.96 -6.63
N ASP A 106 5.44 -7.47 -5.99
CA ASP A 106 5.54 -8.16 -4.72
C ASP A 106 5.67 -9.68 -4.93
N ALA A 107 6.90 -10.16 -4.83
CA ALA A 107 7.20 -11.60 -4.94
C ALA A 107 6.58 -12.45 -3.83
N THR A 108 6.12 -11.87 -2.73
CA THR A 108 5.41 -12.59 -1.67
C THR A 108 3.98 -12.93 -2.05
N VAL A 109 3.39 -12.20 -3.02
CA VAL A 109 2.05 -12.43 -3.56
C VAL A 109 2.16 -13.33 -4.79
N LYS A 110 1.71 -14.60 -4.68
CA LYS A 110 1.73 -15.60 -5.77
C LYS A 110 3.08 -15.67 -6.53
N ALA A 111 4.19 -15.55 -5.80
CA ALA A 111 5.54 -15.53 -6.38
C ALA A 111 5.75 -14.43 -7.47
N GLY A 112 4.99 -13.33 -7.38
CA GLY A 112 5.04 -12.23 -8.35
C GLY A 112 4.18 -12.42 -9.61
N ALA A 113 3.32 -13.44 -9.63
CA ALA A 113 2.37 -13.62 -10.74
C ALA A 113 1.36 -12.47 -10.82
N TRP A 114 0.96 -12.13 -12.02
CA TRP A 114 0.01 -11.05 -12.26
C TRP A 114 -1.43 -11.55 -12.27
N PHE A 115 -2.27 -10.80 -11.58
CA PHE A 115 -3.71 -10.85 -11.69
C PHE A 115 -4.22 -9.72 -12.60
N PRO A 116 -5.47 -9.74 -13.07
CA PRO A 116 -6.05 -8.63 -13.83
C PRO A 116 -5.93 -7.28 -13.09
N ILE A 117 -6.09 -7.27 -11.76
CA ILE A 117 -5.94 -6.06 -10.94
C ILE A 117 -4.49 -5.54 -10.93
N THR A 118 -3.49 -6.44 -11.02
CA THR A 118 -2.08 -6.07 -11.10
C THR A 118 -1.82 -5.24 -12.37
N GLY A 119 -2.34 -5.71 -13.51
CA GLY A 119 -2.25 -4.99 -14.78
C GLY A 119 -2.93 -3.62 -14.72
N LYS A 120 -4.16 -3.55 -14.21
CA LYS A 120 -4.89 -2.28 -14.05
C LYS A 120 -4.13 -1.28 -13.16
N LYS A 121 -3.55 -1.75 -12.05
CA LYS A 121 -2.79 -0.88 -11.14
C LYS A 121 -1.50 -0.37 -11.79
N ASN A 122 -0.80 -1.21 -12.56
CA ASN A 122 0.38 -0.79 -13.33
C ASN A 122 0.03 0.27 -14.38
N LEU A 123 -1.03 0.08 -15.15
CA LEU A 123 -1.51 1.08 -16.11
C LEU A 123 -1.85 2.40 -15.44
N ARG A 124 -2.56 2.36 -14.30
CA ARG A 124 -2.88 3.57 -13.54
C ARG A 124 -1.64 4.28 -13.02
N ALA A 125 -0.61 3.54 -12.58
CA ALA A 125 0.67 4.13 -12.17
C ALA A 125 1.34 4.89 -13.33
N GLN A 126 1.31 4.33 -14.54
CA GLN A 126 1.85 4.99 -15.73
C GLN A 126 1.05 6.24 -16.11
N GLU A 127 -0.28 6.18 -16.05
CA GLU A 127 -1.15 7.35 -16.28
C GLU A 127 -0.82 8.48 -15.30
N ILE A 128 -0.71 8.17 -13.98
CA ILE A 128 -0.35 9.15 -12.96
C ILE A 128 1.02 9.77 -13.25
N ALA A 129 2.00 8.95 -13.63
CA ALA A 129 3.33 9.44 -13.99
C ALA A 129 3.28 10.39 -15.20
N MET A 130 2.54 10.04 -16.25
CA MET A 130 2.35 10.87 -17.43
C MET A 130 1.62 12.18 -17.13
N GLU A 131 0.48 12.10 -16.44
CA GLU A 131 -0.36 13.27 -16.09
C GLU A 131 0.39 14.29 -15.23
N ASN A 132 1.33 13.83 -14.42
CA ASN A 132 2.12 14.67 -13.49
C ASN A 132 3.55 14.92 -13.95
N HIS A 133 3.92 14.50 -15.15
CA HIS A 133 5.28 14.63 -15.71
C HIS A 133 6.36 14.06 -14.79
N LEU A 134 6.08 12.93 -14.12
CA LEU A 134 7.00 12.25 -13.22
C LEU A 134 7.72 11.12 -13.93
N PRO A 135 9.02 10.92 -13.68
CA PRO A 135 9.70 9.68 -14.06
C PRO A 135 9.02 8.48 -13.39
N ILE A 136 9.04 7.32 -14.05
CA ILE A 136 8.57 6.05 -13.49
C ILE A 136 9.73 5.05 -13.46
N ILE A 137 9.86 4.34 -12.34
CA ILE A 137 10.88 3.33 -12.06
C ILE A 137 10.20 2.01 -11.70
#